data_721877e3be16b7861466eae519b7861a
#
_entry.id   721877e3be16b7861466eae519b7861a
#
_cell.length_a   1.000
_cell.length_b   1.000
_cell.length_c   1.000
_cell.angle_alpha   90.00
_cell.angle_beta   90.00
_cell.angle_gamma   90.00
#
_symmetry.space_group_name_H-M   'P 1'
#
loop_
_entity.id
_entity.type
_entity.pdbx_description
1 polymer ?
#
loop_
_entity_poly.entity_id
_entity_poly.type
_entity_poly.pdbx_seq_one_letter_code
_entity_poly.pdbx_strand_id
1 'polypeptide(L)'
;MDDAEFLFDLLKQREGTVNISHKSLPDWEEHLQYVKKHDYQLWDIIWVENTRIGNIYLTKNDEIGIFIDKKLQFHGYGGKALEEFMKKNGKKRYLANINPTNYKSIQFFGKHGFTHIQNTYHKKIN
;
A
#
# COMPACT_ATOMS: atom_id res chain seq x y z
N MET A 1 5.38 -20.47 3.07
CA MET A 1 5.95 -19.20 2.58
C MET A 1 5.96 -18.16 3.67
N ASP A 2 7.10 -17.53 3.86
CA ASP A 2 7.28 -16.46 4.82
C ASP A 2 6.60 -15.18 4.33
N ASP A 3 6.03 -14.40 5.24
CA ASP A 3 5.39 -13.12 4.89
C ASP A 3 6.37 -12.14 4.26
N ALA A 4 7.64 -12.13 4.70
CA ALA A 4 8.66 -11.25 4.11
C ALA A 4 8.90 -11.58 2.64
N GLU A 5 8.91 -12.85 2.30
CA GLU A 5 9.09 -13.31 0.93
C GLU A 5 7.90 -12.89 0.06
N PHE A 6 6.70 -13.07 0.55
CA PHE A 6 5.48 -12.63 -0.14
C PHE A 6 5.50 -11.11 -0.36
N LEU A 7 5.85 -10.36 0.68
CA LEU A 7 5.92 -8.89 0.60
C LEU A 7 6.98 -8.43 -0.40
N PHE A 8 8.09 -9.16 -0.51
CA PHE A 8 9.12 -8.85 -1.48
C PHE A 8 8.61 -9.05 -2.91
N ASP A 9 7.87 -10.12 -3.16
CA ASP A 9 7.26 -10.36 -4.47
C ASP A 9 6.27 -9.28 -4.85
N LEU A 10 5.47 -8.80 -3.90
CA LEU A 10 4.57 -7.69 -4.14
C LEU A 10 5.33 -6.40 -4.46
N LEU A 11 6.40 -6.15 -3.73
CA LEU A 11 7.23 -4.97 -3.95
C LEU A 11 7.82 -4.94 -5.35
N LYS A 12 8.25 -6.09 -5.86
CA LYS A 12 8.76 -6.21 -7.23
C LYS A 12 7.70 -5.86 -8.28
N GLN A 13 6.43 -6.05 -7.97
CA GLN A 13 5.34 -5.71 -8.88
C GLN A 13 5.04 -4.21 -8.89
N ARG A 14 5.49 -3.49 -7.86
CA ARG A 14 5.22 -2.05 -7.68
C ARG A 14 6.33 -1.24 -8.33
N GLU A 15 6.12 -0.89 -9.58
CA GLU A 15 7.09 -0.12 -10.35
C GLU A 15 6.48 1.20 -10.84
N GLY A 16 7.35 2.17 -11.08
CA GLY A 16 6.97 3.43 -11.71
C GLY A 16 5.94 4.21 -10.91
N THR A 17 4.73 4.31 -11.45
CA THR A 17 3.69 5.19 -10.93
C THR A 17 3.09 4.75 -9.60
N VAL A 18 3.29 3.51 -9.20
CA VAL A 18 2.68 2.95 -7.99
C VAL A 18 3.46 3.35 -6.74
N ASN A 19 4.77 3.45 -6.86
CA ASN A 19 5.65 3.65 -5.72
C ASN A 19 6.20 5.07 -5.69
N ILE A 20 5.81 5.85 -4.69
CA ILE A 20 6.30 7.23 -4.49
C ILE A 20 7.34 7.32 -3.37
N SER A 21 7.46 6.30 -2.54
CA SER A 21 8.35 6.32 -1.36
C SER A 21 9.74 5.79 -1.64
N HIS A 22 9.88 4.93 -2.63
CA HIS A 22 11.17 4.31 -2.97
C HIS A 22 11.61 4.75 -4.35
N LYS A 23 12.88 5.07 -4.47
CA LYS A 23 13.49 5.47 -5.75
C LYS A 23 13.98 4.26 -6.53
N SER A 24 14.26 3.16 -5.86
CA SER A 24 14.72 1.91 -6.45
C SER A 24 14.24 0.74 -5.62
N LEU A 25 14.17 -0.42 -6.26
CA LEU A 25 13.81 -1.66 -5.59
C LEU A 25 14.96 -2.07 -4.65
N PRO A 26 14.69 -2.30 -3.35
CA PRO A 26 15.73 -2.80 -2.45
C PRO A 26 16.09 -4.25 -2.79
N ASP A 27 17.29 -4.69 -2.38
CA ASP A 27 17.63 -6.10 -2.48
C ASP A 27 16.95 -6.91 -1.36
N TRP A 28 17.09 -8.23 -1.37
CA TRP A 28 16.44 -9.10 -0.40
C TRP A 28 16.84 -8.79 1.04
N GLU A 29 18.12 -8.54 1.29
CA GLU A 29 18.60 -8.23 2.64
C GLU A 29 18.03 -6.92 3.17
N GLU A 30 18.02 -5.89 2.35
CA GLU A 30 17.44 -4.60 2.71
C GLU A 30 15.95 -4.75 3.01
N HIS A 31 15.23 -5.49 2.17
CA HIS A 31 13.81 -5.75 2.35
C HIS A 31 13.54 -6.53 3.64
N LEU A 32 14.34 -7.56 3.91
CA LEU A 32 14.18 -8.36 5.12
C LEU A 32 14.36 -7.51 6.38
N GLN A 33 15.37 -6.63 6.39
CA GLN A 33 15.58 -5.70 7.50
C GLN A 33 14.41 -4.73 7.63
N TYR A 34 13.89 -4.23 6.52
CA TYR A 34 12.74 -3.34 6.52
C TYR A 34 11.51 -4.01 7.13
N VAL A 35 11.21 -5.24 6.74
CA VAL A 35 10.07 -5.99 7.29
C VAL A 35 10.23 -6.19 8.79
N LYS A 36 11.42 -6.47 9.26
CA LYS A 36 11.69 -6.67 10.69
C LYS A 36 11.62 -5.40 11.52
N LYS A 37 12.01 -4.27 10.93
CA LYS A 37 12.21 -3.01 11.65
C LYS A 37 11.26 -1.89 11.23
N HIS A 38 10.20 -2.21 10.46
CA HIS A 38 9.27 -1.19 10.02
C HIS A 38 8.66 -0.43 11.20
N ASP A 39 8.27 0.79 10.97
CA ASP A 39 7.64 1.63 11.97
C ASP A 39 6.17 1.92 11.67
N TYR A 40 5.52 1.09 10.87
CA TYR A 40 4.08 1.18 10.64
C TYR A 40 3.32 0.90 11.93
N GLN A 41 2.20 1.57 12.13
CA GLN A 41 1.29 1.23 13.21
C GLN A 41 0.76 -0.19 13.02
N LEU A 42 0.37 -0.51 11.77
CA LEU A 42 -0.21 -1.79 11.40
C LEU A 42 0.33 -2.20 10.04
N TRP A 43 0.54 -3.47 9.86
CA TRP A 43 0.93 -4.02 8.56
C TRP A 43 0.36 -5.43 8.46
N ASP A 44 -0.74 -5.56 7.73
CA ASP A 44 -1.50 -6.81 7.61
C ASP A 44 -1.37 -7.42 6.23
N ILE A 45 -1.31 -8.73 6.20
CA ILE A 45 -1.43 -9.50 4.95
C ILE A 45 -2.92 -9.68 4.68
N ILE A 46 -3.31 -9.49 3.43
CA ILE A 46 -4.69 -9.72 3.00
C ILE A 46 -4.80 -11.17 2.51
N TRP A 47 -5.75 -11.89 3.07
CA TRP A 47 -6.00 -13.29 2.75
C TRP A 47 -7.36 -13.45 2.09
N VAL A 48 -7.43 -14.33 1.09
CA VAL A 48 -8.69 -14.85 0.59
C VAL A 48 -8.61 -16.36 0.74
N GLU A 49 -9.47 -16.91 1.58
CA GLU A 49 -9.39 -18.31 2.01
C GLU A 49 -8.01 -18.57 2.61
N ASN A 50 -7.21 -19.46 2.05
CA ASN A 50 -5.88 -19.78 2.55
C ASN A 50 -4.77 -19.19 1.69
N THR A 51 -5.08 -18.17 0.88
CA THR A 51 -4.13 -17.58 -0.05
C THR A 51 -3.82 -16.14 0.32
N ARG A 52 -2.54 -15.81 0.40
CA ARG A 52 -2.08 -14.43 0.54
C ARG A 52 -2.28 -13.72 -0.79
N ILE A 53 -3.00 -12.61 -0.79
CA ILE A 53 -3.30 -11.89 -2.04
C ILE A 53 -2.76 -10.47 -2.06
N GLY A 54 -2.35 -9.93 -0.95
CA GLY A 54 -1.86 -8.56 -0.89
C GLY A 54 -1.51 -8.15 0.51
N ASN A 55 -1.28 -6.85 0.68
CA ASN A 55 -1.04 -6.29 2.01
C ASN A 55 -1.69 -4.92 2.13
N ILE A 56 -1.92 -4.52 3.38
CA ILE A 56 -2.44 -3.21 3.73
C ILE A 56 -1.72 -2.75 4.98
N TYR A 57 -1.33 -1.48 5.01
CA TYR A 57 -0.61 -0.93 6.16
C TYR A 57 -1.14 0.45 6.53
N LEU A 58 -0.80 0.85 7.74
CA LEU A 58 -1.11 2.17 8.27
C LEU A 58 0.16 2.74 8.86
N THR A 59 0.58 3.92 8.39
CA THR A 59 1.75 4.60 8.94
C THR A 59 1.39 5.26 10.27
N LYS A 60 2.39 5.78 10.98
CA LYS A 60 2.18 6.53 12.21
C LYS A 60 1.39 7.83 12.00
N ASN A 61 1.31 8.30 10.76
CA ASN A 61 0.55 9.49 10.39
C ASN A 61 -0.85 9.16 9.85
N ASP A 62 -1.32 7.94 10.08
CA ASP A 62 -2.62 7.45 9.60
C ASP A 62 -2.75 7.42 8.08
N GLU A 63 -1.64 7.21 7.40
CA GLU A 63 -1.59 7.05 5.95
C GLU A 63 -1.71 5.59 5.61
N ILE A 64 -2.71 5.28 4.78
CA ILE A 64 -3.01 3.91 4.34
C ILE A 64 -2.27 3.61 3.04
N GLY A 65 -1.68 2.41 2.97
CA GLY A 65 -1.18 1.86 1.72
C GLY A 65 -1.75 0.48 1.51
N ILE A 66 -2.07 0.15 0.27
CA ILE A 66 -2.63 -1.16 -0.07
C ILE A 66 -2.11 -1.58 -1.44
N PHE A 67 -1.79 -2.86 -1.57
CA PHE A 67 -1.42 -3.44 -2.85
C PHE A 67 -1.90 -4.88 -2.93
N ILE A 68 -2.56 -5.20 -4.04
CA ILE A 68 -3.05 -6.56 -4.33
C ILE A 68 -2.16 -7.14 -5.43
N ASP A 69 -1.82 -8.42 -5.33
CA ASP A 69 -1.09 -9.15 -6.36
C ASP A 69 -1.76 -8.88 -7.71
N LYS A 70 -0.97 -8.51 -8.72
CA LYS A 70 -1.48 -8.14 -10.05
C LYS A 70 -2.40 -9.19 -10.65
N LYS A 71 -2.15 -10.46 -10.37
CA LYS A 71 -2.99 -11.56 -10.89
C LYS A 71 -4.39 -11.54 -10.32
N LEU A 72 -4.59 -10.86 -9.19
CA LEU A 72 -5.83 -10.88 -8.43
C LEU A 72 -6.49 -9.52 -8.33
N GLN A 73 -5.97 -8.52 -9.03
CA GLN A 73 -6.58 -7.20 -9.11
C GLN A 73 -7.87 -7.26 -9.93
N PHE A 74 -8.74 -6.26 -9.74
CA PHE A 74 -10.01 -6.11 -10.45
C PHE A 74 -11.07 -7.15 -10.09
N HIS A 75 -10.93 -7.82 -8.94
CA HIS A 75 -11.93 -8.76 -8.43
C HIS A 75 -12.67 -8.23 -7.20
N GLY A 76 -12.45 -6.97 -6.84
CA GLY A 76 -13.10 -6.36 -5.68
C GLY A 76 -12.44 -6.66 -4.35
N TYR A 77 -11.36 -7.42 -4.32
CA TYR A 77 -10.68 -7.77 -3.07
C TYR A 77 -10.08 -6.57 -2.38
N GLY A 78 -9.47 -5.64 -3.14
CA GLY A 78 -8.85 -4.45 -2.57
C GLY A 78 -9.86 -3.57 -1.86
N GLY A 79 -11.00 -3.33 -2.51
CA GLY A 79 -12.07 -2.51 -1.91
C GLY A 79 -12.62 -3.12 -0.64
N LYS A 80 -12.86 -4.41 -0.65
CA LYS A 80 -13.35 -5.12 0.52
C LYS A 80 -12.35 -5.07 1.67
N ALA A 81 -11.08 -5.30 1.36
CA ALA A 81 -10.02 -5.25 2.36
C ALA A 81 -9.89 -3.86 2.97
N LEU A 82 -9.95 -2.81 2.13
CA LEU A 82 -9.87 -1.43 2.59
C LEU A 82 -11.02 -1.10 3.54
N GLU A 83 -12.25 -1.44 3.16
CA GLU A 83 -13.43 -1.15 3.99
C GLU A 83 -13.38 -1.89 5.32
N GLU A 84 -12.99 -3.16 5.31
CA GLU A 84 -12.86 -3.95 6.54
C GLU A 84 -11.76 -3.41 7.44
N PHE A 85 -10.65 -2.99 6.87
CA PHE A 85 -9.52 -2.42 7.61
C PHE A 85 -9.91 -1.12 8.31
N MET A 86 -10.57 -0.22 7.59
CA MET A 86 -11.02 1.05 8.16
C MET A 86 -12.06 0.83 9.25
N LYS A 87 -12.99 -0.09 9.05
CA LYS A 87 -14.01 -0.42 10.02
C LYS A 87 -13.40 -1.02 11.30
N LYS A 88 -12.45 -1.93 11.13
CA LYS A 88 -11.77 -2.59 12.24
C LYS A 88 -10.97 -1.62 13.10
N ASN A 89 -10.31 -0.66 12.47
CA ASN A 89 -9.38 0.23 13.18
C ASN A 89 -10.02 1.52 13.68
N GLY A 90 -11.18 1.89 13.16
CA GLY A 90 -12.02 2.93 13.73
C GLY A 90 -11.40 4.32 13.86
N LYS A 91 -10.48 4.70 13.00
CA LYS A 91 -9.92 6.05 13.02
C LYS A 91 -10.95 7.04 12.51
N LYS A 92 -10.84 8.29 12.94
CA LYS A 92 -11.73 9.36 12.47
C LYS A 92 -11.39 9.79 11.05
N ARG A 93 -10.14 9.59 10.63
CA ARG A 93 -9.66 10.00 9.33
C ARG A 93 -8.51 9.09 8.89
N TYR A 94 -8.47 8.82 7.60
CA TYR A 94 -7.37 8.12 6.96
C TYR A 94 -6.85 8.96 5.82
N LEU A 95 -5.54 8.92 5.59
CA LEU A 95 -4.89 9.59 4.47
C LEU A 95 -4.41 8.53 3.48
N ALA A 96 -4.28 8.91 2.22
CA ALA A 96 -3.65 8.08 1.21
C ALA A 96 -2.76 8.97 0.35
N ASN A 97 -1.50 8.60 0.23
CA ASN A 97 -0.55 9.32 -0.63
C ASN A 97 -0.48 8.58 -1.96
N ILE A 98 -0.84 9.26 -3.02
CA ILE A 98 -0.97 8.64 -4.34
C ILE A 98 -0.13 9.40 -5.34
N ASN A 99 0.68 8.68 -6.11
CA ASN A 99 1.42 9.28 -7.21
C ASN A 99 0.40 9.87 -8.20
N PRO A 100 0.59 11.15 -8.64
CA PRO A 100 -0.39 11.81 -9.52
C PRO A 100 -0.63 11.08 -10.85
N THR A 101 0.29 10.23 -11.27
CA THR A 101 0.14 9.43 -12.50
C THR A 101 -0.49 8.07 -12.27
N ASN A 102 -0.73 7.71 -11.00
CA ASN A 102 -1.37 6.44 -10.67
C ASN A 102 -2.89 6.59 -10.67
N TYR A 103 -3.47 6.65 -11.88
CA TYR A 103 -4.90 6.89 -12.07
C TYR A 103 -5.77 5.79 -11.46
N LYS A 104 -5.29 4.56 -11.46
CA LYS A 104 -6.04 3.43 -10.88
C LYS A 104 -6.24 3.63 -9.38
N SER A 105 -5.20 4.05 -8.66
CA SER A 105 -5.30 4.33 -7.23
C SER A 105 -6.15 5.55 -6.95
N ILE A 106 -6.04 6.60 -7.76
CA ILE A 106 -6.87 7.78 -7.62
C ILE A 106 -8.35 7.41 -7.72
N GLN A 107 -8.71 6.62 -8.71
CA GLN A 107 -10.09 6.14 -8.87
C GLN A 107 -10.50 5.21 -7.72
N PHE A 108 -9.61 4.31 -7.32
CA PHE A 108 -9.88 3.37 -6.24
C PHE A 108 -10.20 4.09 -4.93
N PHE A 109 -9.34 5.00 -4.50
CA PHE A 109 -9.56 5.73 -3.26
C PHE A 109 -10.75 6.68 -3.36
N GLY A 110 -10.93 7.33 -4.50
CA GLY A 110 -12.09 8.20 -4.74
C GLY A 110 -13.40 7.45 -4.63
N LYS A 111 -13.46 6.25 -5.17
CA LYS A 111 -14.63 5.37 -5.09
C LYS A 111 -14.97 5.02 -3.63
N HIS A 112 -13.96 4.95 -2.77
CA HIS A 112 -14.14 4.65 -1.35
C HIS A 112 -14.24 5.88 -0.46
N GLY A 113 -14.53 7.04 -1.04
CA GLY A 113 -14.84 8.24 -0.29
C GLY A 113 -13.65 9.14 0.05
N PHE A 114 -12.47 8.86 -0.48
CA PHE A 114 -11.30 9.72 -0.27
C PHE A 114 -11.38 10.92 -1.21
N THR A 115 -11.07 12.10 -0.69
CA THR A 115 -11.05 13.33 -1.45
C THR A 115 -9.64 13.93 -1.46
N HIS A 116 -9.30 14.59 -2.56
CA HIS A 116 -7.99 15.25 -2.70
C HIS A 116 -7.93 16.47 -1.78
N ILE A 117 -6.92 16.53 -0.92
CA ILE A 117 -6.79 17.62 0.06
C ILE A 117 -5.53 18.46 -0.09
N GLN A 118 -4.52 18.00 -0.82
CA GLN A 118 -3.30 18.78 -0.98
C GLN A 118 -2.51 18.32 -2.19
N ASN A 119 -1.63 19.18 -2.67
CA ASN A 119 -0.62 18.84 -3.66
C ASN A 119 0.75 18.95 -3.02
N THR A 120 1.62 18.01 -3.30
CA THR A 120 3.01 18.04 -2.85
C THR A 120 3.91 18.18 -4.05
N TYR A 121 4.76 19.18 -4.00
CA TYR A 121 5.72 19.47 -5.07
C TYR A 121 7.12 19.28 -4.54
N HIS A 122 8.04 18.89 -5.41
CA HIS A 122 9.44 18.82 -5.03
C HIS A 122 10.31 19.56 -6.04
N LYS A 123 11.46 19.97 -5.59
CA LYS A 123 12.50 20.50 -6.47
C LYS A 123 13.79 19.78 -6.12
N LYS A 124 14.37 19.13 -7.10
CA LYS A 124 15.64 18.45 -6.91
C LYS A 124 16.78 19.46 -7.07
N ILE A 125 17.67 19.51 -6.10
CA ILE A 125 18.82 20.42 -6.14
C ILE A 125 20.04 19.61 -6.54
N ASN A 126 20.74 20.06 -7.57
CA ASN A 126 21.95 19.40 -8.07
C ASN A 126 23.20 19.91 -7.38
#